data_4c1222de41a282c33c2461b3e8387643
#
_entry.id   4c1222de41a282c33c2461b3e8387643
#
_cell.length_a   1.000
_cell.length_b   1.000
_cell.length_c   1.000
_cell.angle_alpha   90.00
_cell.angle_beta   90.00
_cell.angle_gamma   90.00
#
_symmetry.space_group_name_H-M   'P 1'
#
loop_
_entity.id
_entity.type
_entity.pdbx_description
1 polymer ?
#
loop_
_entity_poly.entity_id
_entity_poly.type
_entity_poly.pdbx_seq_one_letter_code
_entity_poly.pdbx_strand_id
1 'polypeptide(L)'
;MFVSECLNVNNKGHLTIGGCDTLELAKEFGTPLYVLDETTIRNVCKAYVKSFEKYYHGNGMPLYASKALSCKELCRIAKEEGLGLDVVSGGEIYTAVQAGSPMEKVHFHGNNKTADEIRFALESNVGKFVVDNLYELELLNEICGEMGKKANISFRIKPGVDAHTHNFIRTGQIDSKFGFALETGEAFEAVKKAQIGRAHV
;
A
#
# COMPACT_ATOMS: atom_id res chain seq x y z
N MET A 1 7.24 12.15 29.89
CA MET A 1 7.68 12.19 28.48
C MET A 1 6.53 11.63 27.63
N PHE A 2 6.05 12.38 26.66
CA PHE A 2 4.98 11.89 25.77
C PHE A 2 5.55 10.89 24.77
N VAL A 3 4.70 9.97 24.29
CA VAL A 3 5.07 8.94 23.30
C VAL A 3 5.22 9.48 21.88
N SER A 4 4.80 10.72 21.62
CA SER A 4 4.90 11.39 20.32
C SER A 4 5.24 12.86 20.50
N GLU A 5 6.02 13.41 19.56
CA GLU A 5 6.43 14.81 19.55
C GLU A 5 5.26 15.78 19.29
N CYS A 6 4.17 15.31 18.67
CA CYS A 6 2.97 16.13 18.45
C CYS A 6 2.12 16.34 19.72
N LEU A 7 2.40 15.60 20.80
CA LEU A 7 1.69 15.72 22.07
C LEU A 7 2.37 16.71 22.99
N ASN A 8 1.58 17.61 23.59
CA ASN A 8 2.06 18.59 24.55
C ASN A 8 0.96 18.96 25.55
N VAL A 9 1.28 19.80 26.54
CA VAL A 9 0.32 20.41 27.47
C VAL A 9 0.40 21.93 27.31
N ASN A 10 -0.76 22.57 27.08
CA ASN A 10 -0.83 24.01 26.95
C ASN A 10 -0.80 24.73 28.34
N ASN A 11 -0.83 26.05 28.32
CA ASN A 11 -0.80 26.89 29.54
C ASN A 11 -2.08 26.77 30.40
N LYS A 12 -3.16 26.13 29.88
CA LYS A 12 -4.38 25.82 30.62
C LYS A 12 -4.32 24.43 31.30
N GLY A 13 -3.21 23.69 31.13
CA GLY A 13 -3.06 22.31 31.62
C GLY A 13 -3.80 21.28 30.73
N HIS A 14 -4.24 21.63 29.53
CA HIS A 14 -4.93 20.72 28.64
C HIS A 14 -3.94 20.02 27.69
N LEU A 15 -4.18 18.75 27.40
CA LEU A 15 -3.46 18.02 26.36
C LEU A 15 -3.66 18.70 24.99
N THR A 16 -2.60 18.80 24.22
CA THR A 16 -2.66 19.25 22.82
C THR A 16 -2.11 18.18 21.89
N ILE A 17 -2.68 18.10 20.68
CA ILE A 17 -2.23 17.25 19.57
C ILE A 17 -1.95 18.18 18.40
N GLY A 18 -0.70 18.22 17.91
CA GLY A 18 -0.32 19.13 16.84
C GLY A 18 -0.59 20.61 17.15
N GLY A 19 -0.55 21.00 18.44
CA GLY A 19 -0.87 22.35 18.93
C GLY A 19 -2.35 22.62 19.17
N CYS A 20 -3.27 21.73 18.76
CA CYS A 20 -4.71 21.87 18.99
C CYS A 20 -5.12 21.35 20.37
N ASP A 21 -5.91 22.13 21.11
CA ASP A 21 -6.42 21.77 22.43
C ASP A 21 -7.48 20.65 22.31
N THR A 22 -7.25 19.52 22.97
CA THR A 22 -8.15 18.34 22.86
C THR A 22 -9.55 18.57 23.40
N LEU A 23 -9.72 19.47 24.38
CA LEU A 23 -11.05 19.79 24.91
C LEU A 23 -11.84 20.68 23.93
N GLU A 24 -11.18 21.59 23.24
CA GLU A 24 -11.81 22.40 22.19
C GLU A 24 -12.18 21.52 20.98
N LEU A 25 -11.29 20.59 20.55
CA LEU A 25 -11.60 19.63 19.51
C LEU A 25 -12.82 18.76 19.87
N ALA A 26 -12.86 18.23 21.10
CA ALA A 26 -13.99 17.43 21.55
C ALA A 26 -15.30 18.23 21.60
N LYS A 27 -15.25 19.51 21.96
CA LYS A 27 -16.40 20.41 21.97
C LYS A 27 -16.92 20.72 20.56
N GLU A 28 -16.00 20.93 19.62
CA GLU A 28 -16.34 21.29 18.23
C GLU A 28 -16.84 20.09 17.42
N PHE A 29 -16.14 18.94 17.52
CA PHE A 29 -16.39 17.77 16.67
C PHE A 29 -17.09 16.61 17.38
N GLY A 30 -17.25 16.69 18.70
CA GLY A 30 -17.83 15.61 19.52
C GLY A 30 -16.81 14.50 19.83
N THR A 31 -17.31 13.45 20.50
CA THR A 31 -16.56 12.24 20.85
C THR A 31 -17.40 10.99 20.60
N PRO A 32 -16.81 9.83 20.22
CA PRO A 32 -15.37 9.58 20.03
C PRO A 32 -14.83 10.27 18.79
N LEU A 33 -13.54 10.69 18.80
CA LEU A 33 -12.89 11.43 17.73
C LEU A 33 -11.48 10.87 17.47
N TYR A 34 -11.18 10.53 16.21
CA TYR A 34 -9.82 10.29 15.75
C TYR A 34 -9.17 11.60 15.33
N VAL A 35 -7.98 11.87 15.88
CA VAL A 35 -7.19 13.08 15.55
C VAL A 35 -5.88 12.65 14.92
N LEU A 36 -5.59 13.17 13.73
CA LEU A 36 -4.36 12.92 12.98
C LEU A 36 -3.54 14.21 12.92
N ASP A 37 -2.26 14.12 13.25
CA ASP A 37 -1.33 15.24 13.09
C ASP A 37 -0.67 15.19 11.71
N GLU A 38 -1.07 16.08 10.81
CA GLU A 38 -0.58 16.14 9.44
C GLU A 38 0.93 16.39 9.38
N THR A 39 1.46 17.23 10.27
CA THR A 39 2.89 17.56 10.31
C THR A 39 3.72 16.31 10.59
N THR A 40 3.31 15.49 11.55
CA THR A 40 3.97 14.22 11.86
C THR A 40 3.91 13.26 10.67
N ILE A 41 2.73 13.12 10.03
CA ILE A 41 2.56 12.25 8.86
C ILE A 41 3.51 12.68 7.74
N ARG A 42 3.55 13.98 7.41
CA ARG A 42 4.44 14.51 6.37
C ARG A 42 5.91 14.32 6.70
N ASN A 43 6.31 14.53 7.95
CA ASN A 43 7.70 14.34 8.38
C ASN A 43 8.13 12.87 8.22
N VAL A 44 7.27 11.92 8.55
CA VAL A 44 7.53 10.48 8.33
C VAL A 44 7.64 10.16 6.85
N CYS A 45 6.73 10.65 6.00
CA CYS A 45 6.81 10.47 4.55
C CYS A 45 8.13 11.01 3.99
N LYS A 46 8.51 12.24 4.36
CA LYS A 46 9.78 12.87 3.96
C LYS A 46 11.00 12.07 4.41
N ALA A 47 10.96 11.48 5.61
CA ALA A 47 12.06 10.67 6.13
C ALA A 47 12.29 9.42 5.25
N TYR A 48 11.22 8.74 4.80
CA TYR A 48 11.32 7.62 3.88
C TYR A 48 11.91 8.05 2.53
N VAL A 49 11.38 9.10 1.89
CA VAL A 49 11.87 9.60 0.59
C VAL A 49 13.34 9.97 0.68
N LYS A 50 13.72 10.78 1.68
CA LYS A 50 15.13 11.18 1.89
C LYS A 50 16.06 9.98 2.15
N SER A 51 15.56 8.92 2.80
CA SER A 51 16.35 7.71 3.02
C SER A 51 16.65 6.99 1.71
N PHE A 52 15.68 6.88 0.81
CA PHE A 52 15.91 6.32 -0.53
C PHE A 52 16.87 7.19 -1.35
N GLU A 53 16.73 8.51 -1.28
CA GLU A 53 17.67 9.44 -1.95
C GLU A 53 19.09 9.26 -1.42
N LYS A 54 19.26 9.26 -0.09
CA LYS A 54 20.57 9.24 0.56
C LYS A 54 21.29 7.89 0.43
N TYR A 55 20.58 6.80 0.66
CA TYR A 55 21.21 5.47 0.79
C TYR A 55 21.03 4.57 -0.43
N TYR A 56 20.12 4.92 -1.32
CA TYR A 56 19.80 4.11 -2.50
C TYR A 56 19.80 4.93 -3.80
N HIS A 57 20.39 6.13 -3.76
CA HIS A 57 20.55 7.03 -4.92
C HIS A 57 19.24 7.31 -5.67
N GLY A 58 18.10 7.34 -4.97
CA GLY A 58 16.80 7.52 -5.56
C GLY A 58 16.23 6.31 -6.34
N ASN A 59 16.94 5.16 -6.33
CA ASN A 59 16.52 3.94 -7.07
C ASN A 59 15.40 3.16 -6.36
N GLY A 60 14.56 3.81 -5.58
CA GLY A 60 13.44 3.20 -4.87
C GLY A 60 12.32 4.19 -4.65
N MET A 61 11.12 3.67 -4.50
CA MET A 61 9.93 4.46 -4.22
C MET A 61 9.23 3.89 -3.00
N PRO A 62 9.12 4.66 -1.90
CA PRO A 62 8.32 4.22 -0.77
C PRO A 62 6.83 4.22 -1.13
N LEU A 63 6.10 3.22 -0.68
CA LEU A 63 4.65 3.11 -0.85
C LEU A 63 3.96 3.24 0.50
N TYR A 64 2.90 4.03 0.57
CA TYR A 64 2.00 4.04 1.71
C TYR A 64 1.03 2.86 1.63
N ALA A 65 1.03 1.99 2.63
CA ALA A 65 0.10 0.86 2.74
C ALA A 65 -1.29 1.36 3.15
N SER A 66 -2.16 1.59 2.17
CA SER A 66 -3.46 2.25 2.37
C SER A 66 -4.43 1.45 3.22
N LYS A 67 -4.25 0.15 3.37
CA LYS A 67 -5.04 -0.70 4.29
C LYS A 67 -4.98 -0.24 5.76
N ALA A 68 -3.96 0.51 6.15
CA ALA A 68 -3.85 1.05 7.51
C ALA A 68 -4.93 2.10 7.79
N LEU A 69 -5.14 3.02 6.84
CA LEU A 69 -6.24 3.98 6.82
C LEU A 69 -6.42 4.52 5.39
N SER A 70 -7.45 4.04 4.70
CA SER A 70 -7.76 4.47 3.33
C SER A 70 -8.72 5.66 3.36
N CYS A 71 -8.17 6.86 3.26
CA CYS A 71 -8.95 8.07 3.03
C CYS A 71 -8.25 8.99 2.02
N LYS A 72 -9.04 9.85 1.35
CA LYS A 72 -8.52 10.73 0.30
C LYS A 72 -7.41 11.65 0.79
N GLU A 73 -7.49 12.12 2.03
CA GLU A 73 -6.50 13.03 2.59
C GLU A 73 -5.13 12.37 2.75
N LEU A 74 -5.06 11.12 3.24
CA LEU A 74 -3.79 10.41 3.32
C LEU A 74 -3.21 10.08 1.95
N CYS A 75 -4.05 9.73 0.96
CA CYS A 75 -3.61 9.55 -0.41
C CYS A 75 -3.04 10.87 -0.99
N ARG A 76 -3.67 12.01 -0.69
CA ARG A 76 -3.20 13.34 -1.10
C ARG A 76 -1.84 13.66 -0.48
N ILE A 77 -1.69 13.46 0.82
CA ILE A 77 -0.42 13.68 1.53
C ILE A 77 0.69 12.77 0.97
N ALA A 78 0.42 11.49 0.80
CA ALA A 78 1.38 10.54 0.23
C ALA A 78 1.89 11.00 -1.14
N LYS A 79 0.96 11.40 -2.03
CA LYS A 79 1.28 11.97 -3.34
C LYS A 79 2.16 13.22 -3.25
N GLU A 80 1.78 14.18 -2.40
CA GLU A 80 2.49 15.46 -2.25
C GLU A 80 3.90 15.27 -1.69
N GLU A 81 4.08 14.28 -0.82
CA GLU A 81 5.38 13.94 -0.25
C GLU A 81 6.19 12.94 -1.11
N GLY A 82 5.70 12.57 -2.30
CA GLY A 82 6.43 11.77 -3.28
C GLY A 82 6.33 10.26 -3.12
N LEU A 83 5.42 9.76 -2.27
CA LEU A 83 5.15 8.32 -2.12
C LEU A 83 4.20 7.82 -3.22
N GLY A 84 4.30 6.53 -3.53
CA GLY A 84 3.24 5.78 -4.19
C GLY A 84 2.28 5.17 -3.17
N LEU A 85 1.34 4.34 -3.64
CA LEU A 85 0.37 3.66 -2.80
C LEU A 85 0.46 2.15 -2.98
N ASP A 86 0.36 1.42 -1.87
CA ASP A 86 0.08 -0.01 -1.83
C ASP A 86 -1.41 -0.18 -1.48
N VAL A 87 -2.20 -0.68 -2.45
CA VAL A 87 -3.64 -0.88 -2.34
C VAL A 87 -3.99 -2.35 -2.39
N VAL A 88 -5.05 -2.77 -1.70
CA VAL A 88 -5.43 -4.19 -1.58
C VAL A 88 -6.87 -4.48 -2.00
N SER A 89 -7.60 -3.48 -2.47
CA SER A 89 -9.00 -3.64 -2.93
C SER A 89 -9.40 -2.58 -3.96
N GLY A 90 -10.48 -2.85 -4.70
CA GLY A 90 -11.10 -1.88 -5.60
C GLY A 90 -11.54 -0.59 -4.89
N GLY A 91 -11.97 -0.68 -3.63
CA GLY A 91 -12.33 0.50 -2.83
C GLY A 91 -11.12 1.41 -2.53
N GLU A 92 -9.95 0.84 -2.27
CA GLU A 92 -8.72 1.60 -2.09
C GLU A 92 -8.24 2.22 -3.42
N ILE A 93 -8.36 1.50 -4.55
CA ILE A 93 -8.11 2.04 -5.89
C ILE A 93 -9.04 3.22 -6.16
N TYR A 94 -10.34 3.08 -5.88
CA TYR A 94 -11.30 4.16 -6.03
C TYR A 94 -10.92 5.39 -5.19
N THR A 95 -10.53 5.19 -3.94
CA THR A 95 -10.08 6.27 -3.05
C THR A 95 -8.84 6.98 -3.62
N ALA A 96 -7.86 6.23 -4.14
CA ALA A 96 -6.67 6.77 -4.78
C ALA A 96 -7.02 7.62 -6.03
N VAL A 97 -7.91 7.12 -6.89
CA VAL A 97 -8.42 7.86 -8.07
C VAL A 97 -9.09 9.15 -7.64
N GLN A 98 -9.99 9.11 -6.64
CA GLN A 98 -10.71 10.28 -6.14
C GLN A 98 -9.81 11.30 -5.42
N ALA A 99 -8.65 10.88 -4.93
CA ALA A 99 -7.60 11.75 -4.38
C ALA A 99 -6.68 12.34 -5.46
N GLY A 100 -6.82 11.93 -6.71
CA GLY A 100 -5.95 12.33 -7.81
C GLY A 100 -4.53 11.79 -7.67
N SER A 101 -4.38 10.59 -7.11
CA SER A 101 -3.08 9.93 -7.00
C SER A 101 -2.51 9.59 -8.37
N PRO A 102 -1.18 9.63 -8.57
CA PRO A 102 -0.53 9.19 -9.80
C PRO A 102 -0.64 7.66 -9.88
N MET A 103 -1.61 7.17 -10.68
CA MET A 103 -1.98 5.75 -10.69
C MET A 103 -0.85 4.84 -11.18
N GLU A 104 0.10 5.34 -11.96
CA GLU A 104 1.34 4.65 -12.34
C GLU A 104 2.25 4.33 -11.14
N LYS A 105 2.07 5.01 -10.00
CA LYS A 105 2.76 4.76 -8.73
C LYS A 105 1.95 3.92 -7.75
N VAL A 106 0.84 3.35 -8.18
CA VAL A 106 -0.02 2.49 -7.36
C VAL A 106 0.33 1.03 -7.63
N HIS A 107 0.55 0.25 -6.57
CA HIS A 107 0.76 -1.19 -6.62
C HIS A 107 -0.44 -1.90 -6.01
N PHE A 108 -1.05 -2.80 -6.78
CA PHE A 108 -2.24 -3.54 -6.36
C PHE A 108 -1.86 -4.91 -5.80
N HIS A 109 -1.86 -5.01 -4.48
CA HIS A 109 -1.67 -6.24 -3.70
C HIS A 109 -3.02 -6.95 -3.43
N GLY A 110 -2.97 -8.02 -2.64
CA GLY A 110 -4.14 -8.83 -2.25
C GLY A 110 -4.08 -10.23 -2.85
N ASN A 111 -4.62 -11.21 -2.12
CA ASN A 111 -4.59 -12.63 -2.50
C ASN A 111 -5.92 -13.13 -3.12
N ASN A 112 -6.89 -12.26 -3.28
CA ASN A 112 -8.22 -12.62 -3.84
C ASN A 112 -8.79 -11.42 -4.63
N LYS A 113 -8.06 -10.97 -5.65
CA LYS A 113 -8.53 -9.93 -6.56
C LYS A 113 -9.64 -10.49 -7.43
N THR A 114 -10.79 -9.84 -7.45
CA THR A 114 -11.90 -10.21 -8.32
C THR A 114 -11.70 -9.73 -9.76
N ALA A 115 -12.40 -10.32 -10.72
CA ALA A 115 -12.36 -9.89 -12.11
C ALA A 115 -12.73 -8.40 -12.26
N ASP A 116 -13.75 -7.94 -11.54
CA ASP A 116 -14.19 -6.54 -11.59
C ASP A 116 -13.14 -5.57 -11.02
N GLU A 117 -12.46 -5.95 -9.94
CA GLU A 117 -11.36 -5.16 -9.37
C GLU A 117 -10.16 -5.10 -10.32
N ILE A 118 -9.84 -6.21 -11.00
CA ILE A 118 -8.77 -6.25 -12.01
C ILE A 118 -9.13 -5.34 -13.19
N ARG A 119 -10.37 -5.42 -13.72
CA ARG A 119 -10.84 -4.54 -14.79
C ARG A 119 -10.75 -3.07 -14.38
N PHE A 120 -11.28 -2.73 -13.22
CA PHE A 120 -11.23 -1.37 -12.69
C PHE A 120 -9.80 -0.86 -12.49
N ALA A 121 -8.89 -1.70 -11.99
CA ALA A 121 -7.47 -1.35 -11.86
C ALA A 121 -6.81 -1.08 -13.22
N LEU A 122 -7.09 -1.90 -14.24
CA LEU A 122 -6.61 -1.70 -15.61
C LEU A 122 -7.19 -0.43 -16.24
N GLU A 123 -8.48 -0.15 -16.05
CA GLU A 123 -9.13 1.08 -16.51
C GLU A 123 -8.52 2.33 -15.85
N SER A 124 -8.23 2.22 -14.57
CA SER A 124 -7.60 3.27 -13.77
C SER A 124 -6.10 3.44 -14.04
N ASN A 125 -5.49 2.61 -14.89
CA ASN A 125 -4.05 2.60 -15.21
C ASN A 125 -3.17 2.39 -13.96
N VAL A 126 -3.54 1.47 -13.08
CA VAL A 126 -2.70 1.05 -11.94
C VAL A 126 -1.35 0.59 -12.46
N GLY A 127 -0.27 1.12 -11.86
CA GLY A 127 1.08 0.96 -12.35
C GLY A 127 1.63 -0.46 -12.25
N LYS A 128 1.22 -1.22 -11.22
CA LYS A 128 1.71 -2.58 -11.03
C LYS A 128 0.70 -3.48 -10.31
N PHE A 129 0.55 -4.71 -10.78
CA PHE A 129 -0.17 -5.79 -10.11
C PHE A 129 0.81 -6.70 -9.39
N VAL A 130 0.62 -6.91 -8.09
CA VAL A 130 1.41 -7.86 -7.32
C VAL A 130 0.65 -9.18 -7.28
N VAL A 131 1.02 -10.09 -8.15
CA VAL A 131 0.35 -11.38 -8.38
C VAL A 131 0.65 -12.32 -7.22
N ASP A 132 -0.39 -12.88 -6.63
CA ASP A 132 -0.31 -13.69 -5.42
C ASP A 132 -0.42 -15.21 -5.70
N ASN A 133 -1.04 -15.60 -6.81
CA ASN A 133 -1.25 -17.01 -7.20
C ASN A 133 -1.43 -17.18 -8.71
N LEU A 134 -1.38 -18.45 -9.18
CA LEU A 134 -1.51 -18.76 -10.62
C LEU A 134 -2.89 -18.46 -11.19
N TYR A 135 -3.95 -18.66 -10.42
CA TYR A 135 -5.31 -18.34 -10.84
C TYR A 135 -5.46 -16.86 -11.18
N GLU A 136 -4.92 -15.99 -10.31
CA GLU A 136 -4.89 -14.54 -10.55
C GLU A 136 -4.09 -14.19 -11.82
N LEU A 137 -2.93 -14.85 -12.04
CA LEU A 137 -2.13 -14.62 -13.23
C LEU A 137 -2.91 -14.96 -14.52
N GLU A 138 -3.62 -16.08 -14.54
CA GLU A 138 -4.44 -16.51 -15.67
C GLU A 138 -5.60 -15.53 -15.90
N LEU A 139 -6.34 -15.18 -14.86
CA LEU A 139 -7.44 -14.23 -14.90
C LEU A 139 -6.99 -12.84 -15.38
N LEU A 140 -5.85 -12.34 -14.87
CA LEU A 140 -5.28 -11.07 -15.32
C LEU A 140 -4.90 -11.12 -16.80
N ASN A 141 -4.28 -12.21 -17.26
CA ASN A 141 -3.94 -12.39 -18.68
C ASN A 141 -5.16 -12.44 -19.59
N GLU A 142 -6.24 -13.13 -19.19
CA GLU A 142 -7.51 -13.19 -19.89
C GLU A 142 -8.12 -11.79 -20.03
N ILE A 143 -8.28 -11.08 -18.90
CA ILE A 143 -8.85 -9.73 -18.87
C ILE A 143 -8.01 -8.74 -19.69
N CYS A 144 -6.69 -8.81 -19.61
CA CYS A 144 -5.80 -8.00 -20.45
C CYS A 144 -6.04 -8.27 -21.93
N GLY A 145 -6.31 -9.55 -22.31
CA GLY A 145 -6.65 -9.95 -23.67
C GLY A 145 -7.98 -9.34 -24.14
N GLU A 146 -9.02 -9.44 -23.34
CA GLU A 146 -10.34 -8.88 -23.63
C GLU A 146 -10.31 -7.35 -23.78
N MET A 147 -9.54 -6.67 -22.92
CA MET A 147 -9.44 -5.22 -22.92
C MET A 147 -8.39 -4.66 -23.91
N GLY A 148 -7.60 -5.51 -24.57
CA GLY A 148 -6.50 -5.07 -25.42
C GLY A 148 -5.39 -4.34 -24.66
N LYS A 149 -5.25 -4.58 -23.35
CA LYS A 149 -4.28 -3.92 -22.45
C LYS A 149 -3.12 -4.85 -22.09
N LYS A 150 -2.08 -4.27 -21.52
CA LYS A 150 -0.96 -4.97 -20.89
C LYS A 150 -0.87 -4.55 -19.42
N ALA A 151 -0.48 -5.46 -18.54
CA ALA A 151 -0.26 -5.21 -17.13
C ALA A 151 1.23 -5.38 -16.79
N ASN A 152 1.79 -4.43 -16.03
CA ASN A 152 3.07 -4.65 -15.36
C ASN A 152 2.81 -5.46 -14.10
N ILE A 153 3.56 -6.53 -13.90
CA ILE A 153 3.39 -7.41 -12.74
C ILE A 153 4.65 -7.52 -11.90
N SER A 154 4.47 -7.89 -10.65
CA SER A 154 5.49 -8.49 -9.79
C SER A 154 4.88 -9.70 -9.11
N PHE A 155 5.68 -10.70 -8.77
CA PHE A 155 5.21 -11.84 -8.00
C PHE A 155 5.43 -11.63 -6.50
N ARG A 156 4.45 -12.00 -5.69
CA ARG A 156 4.63 -12.11 -4.26
C ARG A 156 5.29 -13.45 -3.95
N ILE A 157 6.50 -13.40 -3.42
CA ILE A 157 7.29 -14.60 -3.12
C ILE A 157 7.28 -14.88 -1.62
N LYS A 158 7.13 -16.16 -1.26
CA LYS A 158 7.36 -16.69 0.08
C LYS A 158 8.80 -17.18 0.18
N PRO A 159 9.71 -16.47 0.85
CA PRO A 159 11.11 -16.85 0.91
C PRO A 159 11.41 -17.97 1.93
N GLY A 160 10.43 -18.43 2.71
CA GLY A 160 10.63 -19.42 3.77
C GLY A 160 11.31 -18.89 5.05
N VAL A 161 11.53 -17.58 5.14
CA VAL A 161 12.23 -16.96 6.29
C VAL A 161 11.27 -16.70 7.44
N ASP A 162 11.66 -17.09 8.66
CA ASP A 162 10.95 -16.72 9.89
C ASP A 162 11.29 -15.26 10.26
N ALA A 163 10.30 -14.39 10.12
CA ALA A 163 10.43 -12.96 10.42
C ALA A 163 10.33 -12.62 11.91
N HIS A 164 10.34 -13.63 12.82
CA HIS A 164 10.18 -13.44 14.27
C HIS A 164 8.97 -12.58 14.68
N THR A 165 7.89 -12.64 13.89
CA THR A 165 6.65 -11.94 14.16
C THR A 165 5.68 -12.83 14.95
N HIS A 166 4.60 -12.23 15.49
CA HIS A 166 3.56 -12.98 16.17
C HIS A 166 2.96 -14.06 15.25
N ASN A 167 2.67 -15.25 15.78
CA ASN A 167 2.23 -16.43 15.01
C ASN A 167 1.03 -16.14 14.07
N PHE A 168 0.09 -15.29 14.49
CA PHE A 168 -1.10 -14.95 13.71
C PHE A 168 -0.85 -13.98 12.53
N ILE A 169 0.34 -13.36 12.43
CA ILE A 169 0.68 -12.41 11.36
C ILE A 169 1.86 -12.85 10.50
N ARG A 170 2.32 -14.09 10.63
CA ARG A 170 3.37 -14.65 9.79
C ARG A 170 2.90 -14.81 8.35
N THR A 171 3.60 -14.22 7.40
CA THR A 171 3.23 -14.26 5.97
C THR A 171 4.31 -14.85 5.07
N GLY A 172 5.54 -15.01 5.56
CA GLY A 172 6.68 -15.51 4.79
C GLY A 172 6.91 -17.03 4.87
N GLN A 173 6.12 -17.76 5.67
CA GLN A 173 6.24 -19.20 5.81
C GLN A 173 5.64 -19.95 4.62
N ILE A 174 6.14 -21.16 4.33
CA ILE A 174 5.72 -21.99 3.18
C ILE A 174 4.22 -22.31 3.21
N ASP A 175 3.66 -22.53 4.39
CA ASP A 175 2.24 -22.81 4.63
C ASP A 175 1.34 -21.57 4.67
N SER A 176 1.91 -20.38 4.47
CA SER A 176 1.14 -19.13 4.35
C SER A 176 0.24 -19.18 3.11
N LYS A 177 -0.97 -18.60 3.23
CA LYS A 177 -1.91 -18.44 2.11
C LYS A 177 -1.44 -17.44 1.04
N PHE A 178 -0.34 -16.73 1.25
CA PHE A 178 0.12 -15.64 0.40
C PHE A 178 1.31 -16.04 -0.45
N GLY A 179 1.27 -15.69 -1.74
CA GLY A 179 2.41 -15.72 -2.64
C GLY A 179 2.90 -17.11 -3.04
N PHE A 180 3.93 -17.13 -3.86
CA PHE A 180 4.57 -18.33 -4.42
C PHE A 180 5.75 -18.77 -3.57
N ALA A 181 5.82 -20.07 -3.26
CA ALA A 181 6.95 -20.62 -2.51
C ALA A 181 8.22 -20.65 -3.36
N LEU A 182 9.32 -20.14 -2.79
CA LEU A 182 10.62 -20.15 -3.45
C LEU A 182 11.25 -21.55 -3.42
N GLU A 183 11.21 -22.20 -2.26
CA GLU A 183 11.88 -23.49 -2.02
C GLU A 183 11.28 -24.65 -2.83
N THR A 184 9.98 -24.61 -3.13
CA THR A 184 9.30 -25.65 -3.92
C THR A 184 9.46 -25.46 -5.44
N GLY A 185 10.06 -24.34 -5.89
CA GLY A 185 10.16 -23.97 -7.30
C GLY A 185 8.91 -23.31 -7.90
N GLU A 186 7.84 -23.16 -7.12
CA GLU A 186 6.56 -22.58 -7.55
C GLU A 186 6.73 -21.16 -8.13
N ALA A 187 7.58 -20.34 -7.47
CA ALA A 187 7.91 -19.01 -7.93
C ALA A 187 8.57 -19.01 -9.33
N PHE A 188 9.45 -19.95 -9.59
CA PHE A 188 10.13 -20.08 -10.89
C PHE A 188 9.17 -20.48 -12.01
N GLU A 189 8.27 -21.42 -11.74
CA GLU A 189 7.25 -21.84 -12.71
C GLU A 189 6.25 -20.70 -13.00
N ALA A 190 5.89 -19.90 -12.01
CA ALA A 190 5.04 -18.72 -12.19
C ALA A 190 5.71 -17.69 -13.13
N VAL A 191 7.01 -17.41 -12.94
CA VAL A 191 7.77 -16.51 -13.84
C VAL A 191 7.81 -17.03 -15.26
N LYS A 192 8.11 -18.33 -15.48
CA LYS A 192 8.09 -18.95 -16.81
C LYS A 192 6.73 -18.78 -17.49
N LYS A 193 5.65 -19.01 -16.74
CA LYS A 193 4.29 -18.91 -17.27
C LYS A 193 3.95 -17.48 -17.69
N ALA A 194 4.37 -16.48 -16.92
CA ALA A 194 4.16 -15.07 -17.24
C ALA A 194 4.89 -14.60 -18.51
N GLN A 195 6.09 -15.12 -18.78
CA GLN A 195 6.87 -14.77 -19.98
C GLN A 195 6.17 -15.14 -21.29
N ILE A 196 5.20 -16.06 -21.25
CA ILE A 196 4.44 -16.52 -22.42
C ILE A 196 3.16 -15.67 -22.60
N GLY A 197 2.76 -14.92 -21.58
CA GLY A 197 1.50 -14.16 -21.54
C GLY A 197 1.66 -12.67 -21.93
N ARG A 198 0.60 -11.89 -21.65
CA ARG A 198 0.54 -10.43 -21.83
C ARG A 198 0.94 -9.64 -20.58
N ALA A 199 1.28 -10.34 -19.51
CA ALA A 199 1.87 -9.74 -18.32
C ALA A 199 3.37 -9.50 -18.57
N HIS A 200 3.87 -8.32 -18.19
CA HIS A 200 5.29 -8.00 -18.23
C HIS A 200 5.84 -8.04 -16.80
N VAL A 201 6.85 -8.87 -16.58
CA VAL A 201 7.57 -9.01 -15.31
C VAL A 201 8.66 -7.96 -15.18
#